data_6fd69b7aae993f12b435c82fe26089a9
#
_entry.id   6fd69b7aae993f12b435c82fe26089a9
#
_cell.length_a   1.000
_cell.length_b   1.000
_cell.length_c   1.000
_cell.angle_alpha   90.00
_cell.angle_beta   90.00
_cell.angle_gamma   90.00
#
_symmetry.space_group_name_H-M   'P 1'
#
loop_
_entity.id
_entity.type
_entity.pdbx_description
1 polymer ?
#
loop_
_entity_poly.entity_id
_entity_poly.type
_entity_poly.pdbx_seq_one_letter_code
_entity_poly.pdbx_strand_id
1 'polypeptide(L)'
;MIRHVAMFTWTESVTRDEIRSFAAKLTTMPDVIDLIRRYEHGEDLELGAATADYVLVADFDTVEDYWSYSGHPYHVEFLETHAQHIIASVARVQYHLAP
;
A
#
# COMPACT_ATOMS: atom_id res chain seq x y z
N MET A 1 7.43 -1.41 -17.49
CA MET A 1 6.48 -1.31 -16.37
C MET A 1 7.06 -1.97 -15.13
N ILE A 2 6.85 -1.37 -13.98
CA ILE A 2 7.32 -1.93 -12.70
C ILE A 2 6.16 -2.22 -11.77
N ARG A 3 6.37 -3.16 -10.85
CA ARG A 3 5.41 -3.49 -9.79
C ARG A 3 6.03 -3.20 -8.43
N HIS A 4 5.28 -2.49 -7.62
CA HIS A 4 5.58 -2.22 -6.22
C HIS A 4 4.70 -3.11 -5.35
N VAL A 5 5.32 -3.82 -4.41
CA VAL A 5 4.60 -4.63 -3.44
C VAL A 5 4.98 -4.17 -2.05
N ALA A 6 3.99 -3.90 -1.21
CA ALA A 6 4.20 -3.56 0.19
C ALA A 6 3.35 -4.48 1.05
N MET A 7 3.95 -5.04 2.09
CA MET A 7 3.26 -5.89 3.06
C MET A 7 3.37 -5.26 4.43
N PHE A 8 2.24 -5.14 5.11
CA PHE A 8 2.13 -4.41 6.38
C PHE A 8 1.81 -5.36 7.52
N THR A 9 2.45 -5.13 8.66
CA THR A 9 2.09 -5.78 9.91
C THR A 9 1.53 -4.72 10.84
N TRP A 10 0.34 -4.97 11.39
CA TRP A 10 -0.34 -4.02 12.27
C TRP A 10 0.29 -3.98 13.67
N THR A 11 0.11 -2.86 14.35
CA THR A 11 0.37 -2.78 15.78
C THR A 11 -0.64 -3.65 16.53
N GLU A 12 -0.30 -4.05 17.76
CA GLU A 12 -1.21 -4.87 18.58
C GLU A 12 -2.51 -4.13 18.94
N SER A 13 -2.47 -2.81 18.99
CA SER A 13 -3.61 -1.98 19.36
C SER A 13 -4.51 -1.58 18.19
N VAL A 14 -4.21 -2.02 16.98
CA VAL A 14 -5.00 -1.65 15.80
C VAL A 14 -6.45 -2.12 15.94
N THR A 15 -7.38 -1.28 15.51
CA THR A 15 -8.82 -1.61 15.53
C THR A 15 -9.31 -1.96 14.13
N ARG A 16 -10.45 -2.68 14.07
CA ARG A 16 -11.10 -2.97 12.79
C ARG A 16 -11.50 -1.69 12.05
N ASP A 17 -11.95 -0.67 12.76
CA ASP A 17 -12.32 0.61 12.15
C ASP A 17 -11.12 1.31 11.53
N GLU A 18 -9.96 1.25 12.18
CA GLU A 18 -8.72 1.80 11.64
C GLU A 18 -8.28 1.07 10.36
N ILE A 19 -8.40 -0.26 10.34
CA ILE A 19 -8.08 -1.05 9.13
C ILE A 19 -9.04 -0.70 8.00
N ARG A 20 -10.33 -0.57 8.28
CA ARG A 20 -11.32 -0.18 7.27
C ARG A 20 -11.04 1.20 6.70
N SER A 21 -10.68 2.16 7.56
CA SER A 21 -10.32 3.51 7.15
C SER A 21 -9.07 3.52 6.28
N PHE A 22 -8.06 2.74 6.65
CA PHE A 22 -6.84 2.53 5.87
C PHE A 22 -7.17 2.00 4.47
N ALA A 23 -7.96 0.92 4.40
CA ALA A 23 -8.35 0.29 3.14
C ALA A 23 -9.17 1.22 2.25
N ALA A 24 -10.13 1.94 2.84
CA ALA A 24 -10.97 2.88 2.09
C ALA A 24 -10.14 4.02 1.48
N LYS A 25 -9.17 4.54 2.22
CA LYS A 25 -8.30 5.61 1.72
C LYS A 25 -7.38 5.11 0.61
N LEU A 26 -6.81 3.91 0.75
CA LEU A 26 -6.01 3.31 -0.32
C LEU A 26 -6.81 3.17 -1.61
N THR A 27 -8.06 2.76 -1.52
CA THR A 27 -8.92 2.59 -2.70
C THR A 27 -9.09 3.88 -3.50
N THR A 28 -8.93 5.04 -2.86
CA THR A 28 -9.06 6.33 -3.54
C THR A 28 -7.79 6.79 -4.28
N MET A 29 -6.66 6.16 -4.03
CA MET A 29 -5.37 6.61 -4.59
C MET A 29 -5.37 6.74 -6.11
N PRO A 30 -5.87 5.75 -6.88
CA PRO A 30 -5.85 5.87 -8.35
C PRO A 30 -6.73 7.00 -8.89
N ASP A 31 -7.72 7.46 -8.14
CA ASP A 31 -8.60 8.56 -8.56
C ASP A 31 -7.88 9.91 -8.46
N VAL A 32 -6.85 10.01 -7.64
CA VAL A 32 -6.10 11.26 -7.40
C VAL A 32 -4.74 11.23 -8.09
N ILE A 33 -4.10 10.06 -8.12
CA ILE A 33 -2.75 9.90 -8.67
C ILE A 33 -2.85 9.10 -9.96
N ASP A 34 -2.92 9.77 -11.08
CA ASP A 34 -3.17 9.17 -12.40
C ASP A 34 -1.95 8.42 -12.97
N LEU A 35 -0.80 8.45 -12.29
CA LEU A 35 0.37 7.64 -12.65
C LEU A 35 0.19 6.15 -12.32
N ILE A 36 -0.76 5.82 -11.46
CA ILE A 36 -1.03 4.45 -11.04
C ILE A 36 -1.74 3.69 -12.17
N ARG A 37 -1.16 2.57 -12.61
CA ARG A 37 -1.75 1.73 -13.67
C ARG A 37 -2.56 0.57 -13.13
N ARG A 38 -2.19 0.07 -11.96
CA ARG A 38 -2.90 -0.97 -11.24
C ARG A 38 -2.72 -0.73 -9.75
N TYR A 39 -3.78 -0.95 -8.99
CA TYR A 39 -3.74 -0.76 -7.54
C TYR A 39 -4.68 -1.76 -6.89
N GLU A 40 -4.10 -2.73 -6.20
CA GLU A 40 -4.84 -3.78 -5.51
C GLU A 40 -4.33 -3.89 -4.09
N HIS A 41 -5.22 -4.16 -3.17
CA HIS A 41 -4.82 -4.36 -1.78
C HIS A 41 -5.85 -5.22 -1.05
N GLY A 42 -5.43 -5.85 0.03
CA GLY A 42 -6.31 -6.69 0.81
C GLY A 42 -5.66 -7.25 2.05
N GLU A 43 -6.49 -7.79 2.92
CA GLU A 43 -6.05 -8.45 4.15
C GLU A 43 -5.57 -9.88 3.86
N ASP A 44 -4.64 -10.34 4.69
CA ASP A 44 -4.28 -11.75 4.71
C ASP A 44 -5.50 -12.62 5.03
N LEU A 45 -5.64 -13.74 4.33
CA LEU A 45 -6.78 -14.66 4.49
C LEU A 45 -6.63 -15.63 5.68
N GLU A 46 -5.49 -15.57 6.38
CA GLU A 46 -5.21 -16.45 7.53
C GLU A 46 -5.23 -17.94 7.17
N LEU A 47 -4.74 -18.26 5.96
CA LEU A 47 -4.69 -19.66 5.50
C LEU A 47 -3.52 -20.45 6.08
N GLY A 48 -2.56 -19.76 6.70
CA GLY A 48 -1.39 -20.39 7.29
C GLY A 48 -0.61 -19.41 8.14
N ALA A 49 0.67 -19.72 8.39
CA ALA A 49 1.55 -18.87 9.20
C ALA A 49 2.04 -17.68 8.36
N ALA A 50 1.21 -16.68 8.17
CA ALA A 50 1.60 -15.47 7.47
C ALA A 50 2.49 -14.57 8.33
N THR A 51 3.38 -13.82 7.67
CA THR A 51 4.27 -12.87 8.34
C THR A 51 3.83 -11.42 8.17
N ALA A 52 2.69 -11.21 7.50
CA ALA A 52 2.11 -9.89 7.29
C ALA A 52 0.58 -9.97 7.38
N ASP A 53 -0.04 -8.82 7.63
CA ASP A 53 -1.49 -8.71 7.82
C ASP A 53 -2.23 -8.16 6.61
N TYR A 54 -1.52 -7.41 5.75
CA TYR A 54 -2.11 -6.68 4.64
C TYR A 54 -1.11 -6.52 3.51
N VAL A 55 -1.61 -6.48 2.27
CA VAL A 55 -0.75 -6.32 1.09
C VAL A 55 -1.28 -5.23 0.18
N LEU A 56 -0.36 -4.47 -0.42
CA LEU A 56 -0.62 -3.55 -1.51
C LEU A 56 0.21 -3.94 -2.71
N VAL A 57 -0.41 -3.98 -3.89
CA VAL A 57 0.26 -4.18 -5.17
C VAL A 57 -0.09 -3.00 -6.07
N ALA A 58 0.93 -2.29 -6.56
CA ALA A 58 0.76 -1.11 -7.42
C ALA A 58 1.70 -1.19 -8.62
N ASP A 59 1.19 -0.91 -9.81
CA ASP A 59 1.99 -0.89 -11.04
C ASP A 59 2.13 0.53 -11.57
N PHE A 60 3.33 0.83 -12.09
CA PHE A 60 3.68 2.11 -12.69
C PHE A 60 4.41 1.88 -14.00
N ASP A 61 4.35 2.84 -14.92
CA ASP A 61 5.07 2.74 -16.20
C ASP A 61 6.59 2.78 -15.99
N THR A 62 7.05 3.64 -15.07
CA THR A 62 8.48 3.89 -14.84
C THR A 62 8.82 3.96 -13.35
N VAL A 63 10.11 3.86 -13.05
CA VAL A 63 10.64 4.06 -11.69
C VAL A 63 10.36 5.49 -11.21
N GLU A 64 10.48 6.47 -12.13
CA GLU A 64 10.21 7.87 -11.81
C GLU A 64 8.76 8.09 -11.39
N ASP A 65 7.83 7.41 -12.04
CA ASP A 65 6.41 7.46 -11.69
C ASP A 65 6.15 6.89 -10.29
N TYR A 66 6.85 5.81 -9.94
CA TYR A 66 6.79 5.27 -8.57
C TYR A 66 7.25 6.30 -7.55
N TRP A 67 8.39 6.98 -7.80
CA TRP A 67 8.88 8.01 -6.87
C TRP A 67 7.94 9.19 -6.77
N SER A 68 7.32 9.60 -7.89
CA SER A 68 6.32 10.67 -7.89
C SER A 68 5.07 10.28 -7.07
N TYR A 69 4.65 9.03 -7.14
CA TYR A 69 3.58 8.48 -6.30
C TYR A 69 4.00 8.51 -4.83
N SER A 70 5.18 8.00 -4.51
CA SER A 70 5.66 7.89 -3.14
C SER A 70 5.71 9.25 -2.44
N GLY A 71 6.15 10.30 -3.12
CA GLY A 71 6.23 11.66 -2.61
C GLY A 71 5.02 12.52 -2.89
N HIS A 72 3.98 11.99 -3.53
CA HIS A 72 2.78 12.75 -3.84
C HIS A 72 2.10 13.22 -2.54
N PRO A 73 1.66 14.49 -2.45
CA PRO A 73 1.04 15.01 -1.23
C PRO A 73 -0.11 14.16 -0.70
N TYR A 74 -0.93 13.62 -1.60
CA TYR A 74 -2.07 12.78 -1.23
C TYR A 74 -1.60 11.48 -0.55
N HIS A 75 -0.52 10.87 -1.06
CA HIS A 75 0.06 9.66 -0.48
C HIS A 75 0.74 9.97 0.86
N VAL A 76 1.48 11.07 0.95
CA VAL A 76 2.15 11.49 2.19
C VAL A 76 1.12 11.77 3.29
N GLU A 77 0.03 12.46 2.96
CA GLU A 77 -1.06 12.71 3.91
C GLU A 77 -1.68 11.40 4.40
N PHE A 78 -1.91 10.44 3.50
CA PHE A 78 -2.40 9.13 3.87
C PHE A 78 -1.47 8.44 4.87
N LEU A 79 -0.15 8.46 4.63
CA LEU A 79 0.81 7.86 5.55
C LEU A 79 0.74 8.49 6.94
N GLU A 80 0.60 9.80 7.01
CA GLU A 80 0.57 10.54 8.28
C GLU A 80 -0.74 10.34 9.05
N THR A 81 -1.86 10.28 8.35
CA THR A 81 -3.19 10.30 8.98
C THR A 81 -3.81 8.91 9.16
N HIS A 82 -3.53 7.94 8.27
CA HIS A 82 -4.19 6.64 8.25
C HIS A 82 -3.26 5.45 8.43
N ALA A 83 -1.96 5.63 8.32
CA ALA A 83 -1.04 4.51 8.23
C ALA A 83 -0.03 4.43 9.36
N GLN A 84 0.76 5.47 9.58
CA GLN A 84 1.95 5.36 10.41
C GLN A 84 1.69 4.94 11.86
N HIS A 85 0.53 5.23 12.41
CA HIS A 85 0.20 4.90 13.81
C HIS A 85 -0.36 3.50 13.99
N ILE A 86 -0.73 2.81 12.91
CA ILE A 86 -1.28 1.45 12.96
C ILE A 86 -0.35 0.40 12.35
N ILE A 87 0.74 0.81 11.70
CA ILE A 87 1.70 -0.10 11.08
C ILE A 87 2.89 -0.29 12.01
N ALA A 88 3.11 -1.54 12.43
CA ALA A 88 4.29 -1.90 13.22
C ALA A 88 5.51 -2.09 12.33
N SER A 89 5.34 -2.70 11.16
CA SER A 89 6.43 -2.91 10.21
C SER A 89 5.89 -3.01 8.79
N VAL A 90 6.76 -2.73 7.82
CA VAL A 90 6.45 -2.85 6.40
C VAL A 90 7.62 -3.48 5.67
N ALA A 91 7.31 -4.42 4.76
CA ALA A 91 8.27 -5.00 3.83
C ALA A 91 7.90 -4.53 2.43
N ARG A 92 8.88 -4.01 1.68
CA ARG A 92 8.66 -3.47 0.32
C ARG A 92 9.61 -4.10 -0.67
N VAL A 93 9.12 -4.30 -1.88
CA VAL A 93 9.96 -4.73 -2.99
C VAL A 93 9.37 -4.14 -4.28
N GLN A 94 10.24 -3.82 -5.23
CA GLN A 94 9.84 -3.38 -6.57
C GLN A 94 10.62 -4.19 -7.59
N TYR A 95 9.97 -4.52 -8.70
CA TYR A 95 10.63 -5.29 -9.74
C TYR A 95 10.04 -4.96 -11.11
N HIS A 96 10.81 -5.24 -12.17
CA HIS A 96 10.32 -5.07 -13.54
C HIS A 96 9.40 -6.22 -13.91
N LEU A 97 8.22 -5.88 -14.44
CA LEU A 97 7.33 -6.89 -15.00
C LEU A 97 7.93 -7.42 -16.30
N ALA A 98 7.81 -8.72 -16.51
CA ALA A 98 8.21 -9.33 -17.79
C ALA A 98 7.35 -8.78 -18.92
N PRO A 99 7.93 -8.60 -20.13
CA PRO A 99 7.16 -8.14 -21.31
C PRO A 99 6.04 -9.12 -21.69
#